data_0dbcb3246465c6a1cc4a6bf623c6ca67
#
_entry.id   0dbcb3246465c6a1cc4a6bf623c6ca67
#
_cell.length_a   1.000
_cell.length_b   1.000
_cell.length_c   1.000
_cell.angle_alpha   90.00
_cell.angle_beta   90.00
_cell.angle_gamma   90.00
#
_symmetry.space_group_name_H-M   'P 1'
#
loop_
_entity.id
_entity.type
_entity.pdbx_description
1 polymer ?
#
loop_
_entity_poly.entity_id
_entity_poly.type
_entity_poly.pdbx_seq_one_letter_code
_entity_poly.pdbx_strand_id
1 'polypeptide(L)'
;CIRDRYTGTAWSAVLKRTDTYDESLFNELSQAYKEKYNFEWVGMYGFNNTYGIGVRNEIAQTYGVKTYSDLARIAPSLTLGGEYDFFGREDGYAGLQRVYGMSFKATKDMDIGLKYTAIGRDEVDAMPIFTTDGQLSIAPITVLQDDKHLYPSYMSGNVVRSEVLIAHPELRPVLESLNHTITDQEMAKMNYAVETEHQLPADVAHKLSLIHI
;
A
#
# COMPACT_ATOMS: atom_id res chain seq x y z
N CYS A 1 19.66 13.57 -4.02
CA CYS A 1 20.22 12.87 -5.17
C CYS A 1 19.57 11.49 -5.40
N ILE A 2 19.21 10.81 -4.34
CA ILE A 2 18.53 9.51 -4.33
C ILE A 2 17.29 9.64 -3.43
N ARG A 3 16.14 9.15 -3.89
CA ARG A 3 14.91 9.20 -3.12
C ARG A 3 14.03 8.02 -3.46
N ASP A 4 13.44 7.40 -2.45
CA ASP A 4 12.38 6.40 -2.63
C ASP A 4 11.10 7.05 -3.16
N ARG A 5 10.38 6.34 -4.01
CA ARG A 5 9.11 6.78 -4.59
C ARG A 5 8.19 5.59 -4.81
N TYR A 6 6.88 5.88 -4.74
CA TYR A 6 5.83 4.96 -5.16
C TYR A 6 5.41 5.24 -6.60
N THR A 7 5.30 4.18 -7.41
CA THR A 7 4.99 4.28 -8.84
C THR A 7 3.65 4.96 -9.11
N GLY A 8 2.59 4.58 -8.41
CA GLY A 8 1.27 5.19 -8.57
C GLY A 8 1.24 6.69 -8.21
N THR A 9 1.96 7.09 -7.14
CA THR A 9 2.12 8.51 -6.79
C THR A 9 2.91 9.27 -7.85
N ALA A 10 3.97 8.64 -8.37
CA ALA A 10 4.78 9.23 -9.44
C ALA A 10 3.96 9.46 -10.72
N TRP A 11 3.08 8.51 -11.06
CA TRP A 11 2.18 8.58 -12.20
C TRP A 11 1.14 9.68 -12.05
N SER A 12 0.32 9.59 -11.00
CA SER A 12 -0.83 10.48 -10.81
C SER A 12 -0.45 11.88 -10.30
N ALA A 13 0.38 11.96 -9.23
CA ALA A 13 0.65 13.23 -8.57
C ALA A 13 1.79 14.01 -9.22
N VAL A 14 2.84 13.33 -9.77
CA VAL A 14 4.01 14.00 -10.34
C VAL A 14 3.87 14.20 -11.85
N LEU A 15 3.55 13.15 -12.60
CA LEU A 15 3.34 13.24 -14.05
C LEU A 15 1.98 13.79 -14.44
N LYS A 16 1.03 13.88 -13.50
CA LYS A 16 -0.33 14.38 -13.69
C LYS A 16 -1.13 13.56 -14.72
N ARG A 17 -0.88 12.24 -14.74
CA ARG A 17 -1.67 11.30 -15.53
C ARG A 17 -3.02 11.07 -14.87
N THR A 18 -4.06 10.89 -15.65
CA THR A 18 -5.45 10.71 -15.18
C THR A 18 -5.93 9.27 -15.25
N ASP A 19 -5.25 8.43 -16.01
CA ASP A 19 -5.46 6.99 -16.08
C ASP A 19 -4.87 6.28 -14.86
N THR A 20 -5.46 5.14 -14.51
CA THR A 20 -5.00 4.33 -13.38
C THR A 20 -3.67 3.65 -13.72
N TYR A 21 -2.68 3.80 -12.84
CA TYR A 21 -1.40 3.13 -12.99
C TYR A 21 -1.51 1.64 -12.69
N ASP A 22 -0.94 0.82 -13.55
CA ASP A 22 -0.60 -0.57 -13.30
C ASP A 22 0.86 -0.85 -13.70
N GLU A 23 1.38 -2.02 -13.32
CA GLU A 23 2.80 -2.34 -13.52
C GLU A 23 3.23 -2.46 -14.99
N SER A 24 2.30 -2.69 -15.91
CA SER A 24 2.61 -2.74 -17.37
C SER A 24 3.06 -1.37 -17.90
N LEU A 25 2.68 -0.29 -17.20
CA LEU A 25 3.03 1.09 -17.52
C LEU A 25 4.40 1.53 -16.96
N PHE A 26 5.14 0.64 -16.27
CA PHE A 26 6.41 1.01 -15.64
C PHE A 26 7.46 1.55 -16.62
N ASN A 27 7.54 0.98 -17.82
CA ASN A 27 8.46 1.47 -18.83
C ASN A 27 8.13 2.90 -19.28
N GLU A 28 6.84 3.21 -19.46
CA GLU A 28 6.39 4.56 -19.80
C GLU A 28 6.67 5.56 -18.66
N LEU A 29 6.38 5.16 -17.41
CA LEU A 29 6.71 5.94 -16.21
C LEU A 29 8.20 6.26 -16.14
N SER A 30 9.04 5.26 -16.31
CA SER A 30 10.50 5.38 -16.23
C SER A 30 11.05 6.31 -17.32
N GLN A 31 10.58 6.13 -18.55
CA GLN A 31 10.95 6.98 -19.67
C GLN A 31 10.52 8.45 -19.46
N ALA A 32 9.28 8.67 -19.02
CA ALA A 32 8.77 10.01 -18.75
C ALA A 32 9.57 10.72 -17.64
N TYR A 33 10.00 10.00 -16.61
CA TYR A 33 10.86 10.53 -15.55
C TYR A 33 12.24 10.92 -16.08
N LYS A 34 12.82 10.10 -16.95
CA LYS A 34 14.12 10.37 -17.58
C LYS A 34 14.06 11.60 -18.48
N GLU A 35 13.06 11.68 -19.36
CA GLU A 35 12.92 12.77 -20.33
C GLU A 35 12.58 14.11 -19.65
N LYS A 36 11.65 14.11 -18.69
CA LYS A 36 11.14 15.34 -18.07
C LYS A 36 12.01 15.89 -16.96
N TYR A 37 12.62 15.00 -16.16
CA TYR A 37 13.32 15.37 -14.93
C TYR A 37 14.79 14.95 -14.91
N ASN A 38 15.26 14.19 -15.90
CA ASN A 38 16.59 13.56 -15.90
C ASN A 38 16.80 12.65 -14.68
N PHE A 39 15.75 11.90 -14.30
CA PHE A 39 15.76 10.92 -13.21
C PHE A 39 15.58 9.50 -13.77
N GLU A 40 16.23 8.55 -13.14
CA GLU A 40 16.13 7.13 -13.47
C GLU A 40 15.55 6.36 -12.27
N TRP A 41 14.65 5.44 -12.57
CA TRP A 41 14.19 4.45 -11.59
C TRP A 41 15.22 3.32 -11.51
N VAL A 42 15.72 3.05 -10.28
CA VAL A 42 16.77 2.05 -10.03
C VAL A 42 16.46 1.32 -8.73
N GLY A 43 16.36 -0.01 -8.79
CA GLY A 43 16.04 -0.82 -7.62
C GLY A 43 14.57 -0.74 -7.22
N MET A 44 13.78 -1.71 -7.69
CA MET A 44 12.39 -1.89 -7.29
C MET A 44 12.33 -2.93 -6.17
N TYR A 45 11.93 -2.52 -4.98
CA TYR A 45 12.05 -3.35 -3.77
C TYR A 45 11.22 -4.63 -3.79
N GLY A 46 10.03 -4.60 -4.42
CA GLY A 46 9.17 -5.76 -4.57
C GLY A 46 7.85 -5.71 -3.81
N PHE A 47 7.71 -4.82 -2.81
CA PHE A 47 6.45 -4.62 -2.11
C PHE A 47 5.57 -3.53 -2.77
N ASN A 48 4.26 -3.69 -2.62
CA ASN A 48 3.23 -2.79 -3.11
C ASN A 48 2.45 -2.20 -1.93
N ASN A 49 2.69 -0.93 -1.60
CA ASN A 49 2.01 -0.26 -0.50
C ASN A 49 0.73 0.46 -1.00
N THR A 50 -0.32 -0.29 -1.20
CA THR A 50 -1.62 0.21 -1.68
C THR A 50 -2.69 0.15 -0.60
N TYR A 51 -3.84 0.81 -0.83
CA TYR A 51 -5.02 0.61 -0.02
C TYR A 51 -5.56 -0.81 -0.18
N GLY A 52 -6.12 -1.31 0.91
CA GLY A 52 -6.91 -2.53 0.95
C GLY A 52 -8.13 -2.35 1.85
N ILE A 53 -9.03 -3.32 1.83
CA ILE A 53 -10.14 -3.40 2.80
C ILE A 53 -9.98 -4.69 3.59
N GLY A 54 -9.89 -4.54 4.91
CA GLY A 54 -9.96 -5.63 5.86
C GLY A 54 -11.35 -5.73 6.47
N VAL A 55 -11.81 -6.95 6.69
CA VAL A 55 -13.07 -7.27 7.38
C VAL A 55 -12.77 -8.24 8.51
N ARG A 56 -13.53 -8.19 9.62
CA ARG A 56 -13.35 -9.15 10.73
C ARG A 56 -13.40 -10.59 10.24
N ASN A 57 -12.50 -11.44 10.71
CA ASN A 57 -12.41 -12.84 10.32
C ASN A 57 -13.73 -13.60 10.45
N GLU A 58 -14.48 -13.35 11.51
CA GLU A 58 -15.80 -13.96 11.74
C GLU A 58 -16.80 -13.62 10.64
N ILE A 59 -16.80 -12.36 10.18
CA ILE A 59 -17.68 -11.90 9.09
C ILE A 59 -17.25 -12.55 7.78
N ALA A 60 -15.94 -12.55 7.48
CA ALA A 60 -15.41 -13.20 6.28
C ALA A 60 -15.81 -14.67 6.20
N GLN A 61 -15.70 -15.40 7.32
CA GLN A 61 -16.03 -16.81 7.41
C GLN A 61 -17.54 -17.05 7.34
N THR A 62 -18.34 -16.29 8.12
CA THR A 62 -19.81 -16.47 8.20
C THR A 62 -20.49 -16.21 6.87
N TYR A 63 -20.06 -15.19 6.14
CA TYR A 63 -20.69 -14.79 4.87
C TYR A 63 -19.91 -15.24 3.64
N GLY A 64 -18.76 -15.90 3.81
CA GLY A 64 -17.91 -16.37 2.70
C GLY A 64 -17.32 -15.24 1.87
N VAL A 65 -17.01 -14.08 2.49
CA VAL A 65 -16.54 -12.88 1.80
C VAL A 65 -15.05 -13.02 1.49
N LYS A 66 -14.69 -12.85 0.21
CA LYS A 66 -13.30 -12.92 -0.27
C LYS A 66 -12.90 -11.71 -1.10
N THR A 67 -13.86 -11.02 -1.72
CA THR A 67 -13.63 -9.91 -2.64
C THR A 67 -14.40 -8.68 -2.19
N TYR A 68 -14.07 -7.51 -2.76
CA TYR A 68 -14.85 -6.29 -2.53
C TYR A 68 -16.27 -6.41 -3.09
N SER A 69 -16.46 -7.13 -4.21
CA SER A 69 -17.79 -7.41 -4.73
C SER A 69 -18.62 -8.27 -3.76
N ASP A 70 -18.00 -9.20 -3.02
CA ASP A 70 -18.68 -9.95 -1.97
C ASP A 70 -19.05 -9.05 -0.80
N LEU A 71 -18.12 -8.20 -0.35
CA LEU A 71 -18.38 -7.27 0.74
C LEU A 71 -19.51 -6.29 0.41
N ALA A 72 -19.57 -5.80 -0.83
CA ALA A 72 -20.62 -4.87 -1.26
C ALA A 72 -22.04 -5.43 -1.04
N ARG A 73 -22.25 -6.76 -1.14
CA ARG A 73 -23.56 -7.38 -0.92
C ARG A 73 -24.02 -7.33 0.53
N ILE A 74 -23.09 -7.36 1.49
CA ILE A 74 -23.39 -7.37 2.93
C ILE A 74 -23.09 -6.04 3.62
N ALA A 75 -22.41 -5.12 2.96
CA ALA A 75 -22.05 -3.80 3.49
C ALA A 75 -23.25 -3.02 4.09
N PRO A 76 -24.51 -3.12 3.56
CA PRO A 76 -25.66 -2.44 4.18
C PRO A 76 -26.00 -2.90 5.61
N SER A 77 -25.41 -3.99 6.10
CA SER A 77 -25.57 -4.44 7.50
C SER A 77 -24.35 -4.12 8.38
N LEU A 78 -23.25 -3.62 7.80
CA LEU A 78 -21.95 -3.48 8.45
C LEU A 78 -21.59 -2.02 8.72
N THR A 79 -20.70 -1.81 9.69
CA THR A 79 -20.09 -0.52 10.02
C THR A 79 -18.65 -0.47 9.48
N LEU A 80 -18.33 0.55 8.68
CA LEU A 80 -16.99 0.84 8.21
C LEU A 80 -16.31 1.85 9.15
N GLY A 81 -15.15 1.49 9.71
CA GLY A 81 -14.27 2.43 10.41
C GLY A 81 -13.10 2.82 9.51
N GLY A 82 -12.67 4.08 9.55
CA GLY A 82 -11.53 4.51 8.74
C GLY A 82 -11.04 5.90 9.09
N GLU A 83 -9.94 6.29 8.49
CA GLU A 83 -9.34 7.60 8.66
C GLU A 83 -10.17 8.68 7.93
N TYR A 84 -10.13 9.90 8.47
CA TYR A 84 -10.78 11.06 7.85
C TYR A 84 -10.39 11.23 6.37
N ASP A 85 -9.10 11.08 6.07
CA ASP A 85 -8.58 11.20 4.70
C ASP A 85 -9.18 10.15 3.75
N PHE A 86 -9.41 8.92 4.23
CA PHE A 86 -10.05 7.88 3.43
C PHE A 86 -11.48 8.26 3.03
N PHE A 87 -12.22 8.89 3.92
CA PHE A 87 -13.58 9.37 3.61
C PHE A 87 -13.60 10.60 2.72
N GLY A 88 -12.55 11.42 2.76
CA GLY A 88 -12.44 12.65 1.97
C GLY A 88 -11.84 12.48 0.56
N ARG A 89 -11.23 11.33 0.26
CA ARG A 89 -10.55 11.10 -1.02
C ARG A 89 -11.48 10.49 -2.07
N GLU A 90 -11.27 10.87 -3.32
CA GLU A 90 -11.98 10.31 -4.49
C GLU A 90 -11.70 8.80 -4.71
N ASP A 91 -10.52 8.34 -4.34
CA ASP A 91 -10.10 6.94 -4.37
C ASP A 91 -10.35 6.18 -3.06
N GLY A 92 -10.90 6.85 -2.05
CA GLY A 92 -11.31 6.25 -0.78
C GLY A 92 -12.73 5.68 -0.82
N TYR A 93 -13.56 6.04 0.18
CA TYR A 93 -14.93 5.53 0.26
C TYR A 93 -15.79 5.89 -0.95
N ALA A 94 -15.64 7.10 -1.49
CA ALA A 94 -16.32 7.51 -2.72
C ALA A 94 -15.96 6.58 -3.91
N GLY A 95 -14.73 6.14 -4.00
CA GLY A 95 -14.27 5.16 -4.99
C GLY A 95 -14.96 3.81 -4.82
N LEU A 96 -15.05 3.29 -3.58
CA LEU A 96 -15.76 2.04 -3.28
C LEU A 96 -17.25 2.13 -3.66
N GLN A 97 -17.91 3.25 -3.39
CA GLN A 97 -19.30 3.47 -3.79
C GLN A 97 -19.47 3.48 -5.29
N ARG A 98 -18.60 4.19 -6.01
CA ARG A 98 -18.67 4.34 -7.47
C ARG A 98 -18.40 3.02 -8.20
N VAL A 99 -17.36 2.27 -7.80
CA VAL A 99 -16.89 1.08 -8.53
C VAL A 99 -17.65 -0.18 -8.11
N TYR A 100 -17.92 -0.32 -6.81
CA TYR A 100 -18.51 -1.52 -6.24
C TYR A 100 -19.99 -1.35 -5.83
N GLY A 101 -20.52 -0.13 -5.86
CA GLY A 101 -21.85 0.17 -5.31
C GLY A 101 -21.89 -0.05 -3.80
N MET A 102 -20.74 -0.02 -3.14
CA MET A 102 -20.60 -0.37 -1.73
C MET A 102 -21.17 0.73 -0.82
N SER A 103 -22.19 0.40 -0.04
CA SER A 103 -22.82 1.33 0.90
C SER A 103 -22.91 0.65 2.26
N PHE A 104 -22.21 1.18 3.24
CA PHE A 104 -22.23 0.66 4.60
C PHE A 104 -23.43 1.20 5.39
N LYS A 105 -23.91 0.42 6.39
CA LYS A 105 -24.94 0.85 7.33
C LYS A 105 -24.55 2.12 8.07
N ALA A 106 -23.31 2.20 8.49
CA ALA A 106 -22.73 3.34 9.17
C ALA A 106 -21.24 3.47 8.83
N THR A 107 -20.72 4.68 8.92
CA THR A 107 -19.30 4.98 8.85
C THR A 107 -18.86 5.64 10.16
N LYS A 108 -17.67 5.31 10.64
CA LYS A 108 -17.02 5.94 11.79
C LYS A 108 -15.65 6.44 11.36
N ASP A 109 -15.42 7.73 11.45
CA ASP A 109 -14.09 8.29 11.29
C ASP A 109 -13.31 8.16 12.59
N MET A 110 -12.02 7.88 12.48
CA MET A 110 -11.11 7.71 13.60
C MET A 110 -9.67 7.95 13.19
N ASP A 111 -8.84 8.17 14.18
CA ASP A 111 -7.39 8.25 13.96
C ASP A 111 -6.84 6.91 13.45
N ILE A 112 -5.85 6.98 12.54
CA ILE A 112 -5.22 5.81 11.91
C ILE A 112 -4.69 4.79 12.92
N GLY A 113 -4.18 5.26 14.07
CA GLY A 113 -3.69 4.40 15.15
C GLY A 113 -4.79 3.66 15.92
N LEU A 114 -6.05 4.11 15.82
CA LEU A 114 -7.18 3.52 16.57
C LEU A 114 -7.94 2.46 15.80
N LYS A 115 -7.87 2.43 14.47
CA LYS A 115 -8.70 1.54 13.63
C LYS A 115 -8.50 0.06 13.96
N TYR A 116 -7.28 -0.37 14.21
CA TYR A 116 -6.96 -1.76 14.59
C TYR A 116 -7.48 -2.13 15.97
N THR A 117 -7.48 -1.19 16.91
CA THR A 117 -8.09 -1.37 18.22
C THR A 117 -9.61 -1.46 18.12
N ALA A 118 -10.23 -0.61 17.31
CA ALA A 118 -11.68 -0.57 17.14
C ALA A 118 -12.21 -1.87 16.49
N ILE A 119 -11.53 -2.40 15.47
CA ILE A 119 -11.95 -3.65 14.84
C ILE A 119 -11.72 -4.85 15.77
N GLY A 120 -10.65 -4.85 16.56
CA GLY A 120 -10.39 -5.88 17.57
C GLY A 120 -11.36 -5.88 18.75
N ARG A 121 -12.11 -4.78 18.95
CA ARG A 121 -13.18 -4.64 19.97
C ARG A 121 -14.59 -4.75 19.40
N ASP A 122 -14.73 -5.17 18.15
CA ASP A 122 -16.02 -5.27 17.46
C ASP A 122 -16.79 -3.94 17.34
N GLU A 123 -16.09 -2.79 17.44
CA GLU A 123 -16.70 -1.47 17.30
C GLU A 123 -16.96 -1.10 15.85
N VAL A 124 -16.24 -1.75 14.93
CA VAL A 124 -16.42 -1.67 13.47
C VAL A 124 -16.24 -3.06 12.84
N ASP A 125 -16.82 -3.26 11.67
CA ASP A 125 -16.89 -4.55 10.99
C ASP A 125 -15.88 -4.67 9.85
N ALA A 126 -15.55 -3.54 9.23
CA ALA A 126 -14.60 -3.41 8.15
C ALA A 126 -13.79 -2.11 8.30
N MET A 127 -12.62 -2.07 7.70
CA MET A 127 -11.77 -0.87 7.70
C MET A 127 -10.84 -0.83 6.48
N PRO A 128 -10.45 0.37 6.00
CA PRO A 128 -9.34 0.50 5.09
C PRO A 128 -8.02 0.15 5.79
N ILE A 129 -7.14 -0.48 5.05
CA ILE A 129 -5.78 -0.82 5.48
C ILE A 129 -4.77 -0.39 4.41
N PHE A 130 -3.50 -0.31 4.76
CA PHE A 130 -2.42 -0.38 3.79
C PHE A 130 -1.83 -1.79 3.80
N THR A 131 -1.51 -2.32 2.62
CA THR A 131 -1.01 -3.70 2.46
C THR A 131 0.28 -3.99 3.21
N THR A 132 0.98 -2.94 3.66
CA THR A 132 2.21 -3.02 4.46
C THR A 132 2.03 -2.56 5.91
N ASP A 133 0.79 -2.37 6.39
CA ASP A 133 0.52 -2.01 7.79
C ASP A 133 1.10 -3.09 8.74
N GLY A 134 1.91 -2.69 9.72
CA GLY A 134 2.53 -3.60 10.68
C GLY A 134 1.52 -4.44 11.46
N GLN A 135 0.39 -3.85 11.81
CA GLN A 135 -0.69 -4.49 12.57
C GLN A 135 -1.39 -5.64 11.82
N LEU A 136 -1.24 -5.74 10.47
CA LEU A 136 -1.84 -6.83 9.68
C LEU A 136 -1.38 -8.23 10.13
N SER A 137 -0.17 -8.33 10.68
CA SER A 137 0.39 -9.61 11.13
C SER A 137 -0.32 -10.20 12.33
N ILE A 138 -1.05 -9.39 13.12
CA ILE A 138 -1.72 -9.80 14.37
C ILE A 138 -3.22 -9.47 14.41
N ALA A 139 -3.70 -8.64 13.49
CA ALA A 139 -5.09 -8.22 13.49
C ALA A 139 -6.06 -9.37 13.15
N PRO A 140 -7.24 -9.48 13.81
CA PRO A 140 -8.22 -10.51 13.55
C PRO A 140 -9.07 -10.20 12.30
N ILE A 141 -8.41 -9.87 11.19
CA ILE A 141 -9.04 -9.45 9.94
C ILE A 141 -8.63 -10.32 8.75
N THR A 142 -9.53 -10.41 7.80
CA THR A 142 -9.28 -10.96 6.46
C THR A 142 -9.17 -9.79 5.48
N VAL A 143 -8.04 -9.65 4.82
CA VAL A 143 -7.85 -8.68 3.74
C VAL A 143 -8.52 -9.23 2.49
N LEU A 144 -9.38 -8.40 1.88
CA LEU A 144 -10.17 -8.78 0.72
C LEU A 144 -9.46 -8.44 -0.59
N GLN A 145 -9.77 -9.20 -1.63
CA GLN A 145 -9.27 -8.94 -2.98
C GLN A 145 -10.06 -7.81 -3.65
N ASP A 146 -9.34 -6.85 -4.23
CA ASP A 146 -9.88 -5.79 -5.09
C ASP A 146 -10.13 -6.35 -6.52
N ASP A 147 -11.27 -7.01 -6.72
CA ASP A 147 -11.60 -7.77 -7.94
C ASP A 147 -11.96 -6.87 -9.15
N LYS A 148 -12.12 -5.56 -8.95
CA LYS A 148 -12.33 -4.59 -10.03
C LYS A 148 -11.20 -3.57 -10.17
N HIS A 149 -10.06 -3.79 -9.47
CA HIS A 149 -8.86 -2.97 -9.56
C HIS A 149 -9.12 -1.47 -9.35
N LEU A 150 -9.83 -1.12 -8.26
CA LEU A 150 -10.05 0.26 -7.86
C LEU A 150 -8.74 0.96 -7.49
N TYR A 151 -7.88 0.25 -6.77
CA TYR A 151 -6.63 0.82 -6.29
C TYR A 151 -5.49 0.61 -7.29
N PRO A 152 -4.74 1.68 -7.61
CA PRO A 152 -3.56 1.56 -8.44
C PRO A 152 -2.44 0.80 -7.73
N SER A 153 -1.48 0.32 -8.50
CA SER A 153 -0.24 -0.24 -7.96
C SER A 153 0.67 0.87 -7.42
N TYR A 154 1.20 0.67 -6.21
CA TYR A 154 2.14 1.57 -5.54
C TYR A 154 3.42 0.82 -5.18
N MET A 155 4.08 0.23 -6.20
CA MET A 155 5.39 -0.39 -6.03
C MET A 155 6.43 0.66 -5.60
N SER A 156 7.28 0.31 -4.66
CA SER A 156 8.32 1.21 -4.16
C SER A 156 9.67 0.96 -4.85
N GLY A 157 10.36 2.03 -5.19
CA GLY A 157 11.69 1.97 -5.79
C GLY A 157 12.46 3.27 -5.64
N ASN A 158 13.75 3.24 -5.97
CA ASN A 158 14.61 4.41 -5.92
C ASN A 158 14.51 5.23 -7.21
N VAL A 159 14.42 6.53 -7.05
CA VAL A 159 14.57 7.51 -8.13
C VAL A 159 15.87 8.26 -7.92
N VAL A 160 16.75 8.20 -8.91
CA VAL A 160 18.11 8.73 -8.85
C VAL A 160 18.33 9.70 -10.00
N ARG A 161 18.99 10.83 -9.77
CA ARG A 161 19.37 11.75 -10.84
C ARG A 161 20.39 11.06 -11.76
N SER A 162 20.18 11.14 -13.08
CA SER A 162 21.06 10.49 -14.08
C SER A 162 22.52 10.90 -13.93
N GLU A 163 22.78 12.18 -13.65
CA GLU A 163 24.15 12.69 -13.43
C GLU A 163 24.86 12.01 -12.23
N VAL A 164 24.12 11.60 -11.19
CA VAL A 164 24.67 10.87 -10.04
C VAL A 164 25.09 9.46 -10.45
N LEU A 165 24.26 8.77 -11.25
CA LEU A 165 24.58 7.44 -11.76
C LEU A 165 25.75 7.46 -12.77
N ILE A 166 25.93 8.58 -13.49
CA ILE A 166 27.10 8.78 -14.38
C ILE A 166 28.37 9.01 -13.56
N ALA A 167 28.30 9.85 -12.51
CA ALA A 167 29.43 10.15 -11.65
C ALA A 167 29.81 8.97 -10.72
N HIS A 168 28.82 8.13 -10.37
CA HIS A 168 28.95 7.01 -9.43
C HIS A 168 28.29 5.75 -10.01
N PRO A 169 28.87 5.13 -11.06
CA PRO A 169 28.27 3.96 -11.71
C PRO A 169 28.16 2.74 -10.78
N GLU A 170 28.95 2.67 -9.71
CA GLU A 170 28.90 1.64 -8.67
C GLU A 170 27.62 1.65 -7.85
N LEU A 171 26.86 2.74 -7.85
CA LEU A 171 25.59 2.83 -7.10
C LEU A 171 24.51 1.96 -7.72
N ARG A 172 24.48 1.84 -9.06
CA ARG A 172 23.43 1.08 -9.75
C ARG A 172 23.35 -0.38 -9.27
N PRO A 173 24.42 -1.19 -9.32
CA PRO A 173 24.35 -2.58 -8.86
C PRO A 173 24.00 -2.70 -7.36
N VAL A 174 24.43 -1.75 -6.53
CA VAL A 174 24.08 -1.74 -5.10
C VAL A 174 22.58 -1.51 -4.90
N LEU A 175 21.97 -0.55 -5.60
CA LEU A 175 20.54 -0.29 -5.51
C LEU A 175 19.70 -1.43 -6.12
N GLU A 176 20.20 -2.02 -7.21
CA GLU A 176 19.51 -3.15 -7.89
C GLU A 176 19.64 -4.47 -7.12
N SER A 177 20.59 -4.60 -6.18
CA SER A 177 20.68 -5.80 -5.33
C SER A 177 19.46 -6.01 -4.44
N LEU A 178 18.67 -4.96 -4.22
CA LEU A 178 17.39 -5.01 -3.49
C LEU A 178 16.17 -5.29 -4.37
N ASN A 179 16.37 -5.52 -5.68
CA ASN A 179 15.26 -5.79 -6.59
C ASN A 179 14.47 -7.03 -6.17
N HIS A 180 13.16 -6.83 -5.94
CA HIS A 180 12.21 -7.89 -5.60
C HIS A 180 12.61 -8.74 -4.39
N THR A 181 13.37 -8.17 -3.45
CA THR A 181 13.82 -8.87 -2.22
C THR A 181 12.85 -8.72 -1.05
N ILE A 182 11.91 -7.80 -1.12
CA ILE A 182 10.97 -7.49 -0.02
C ILE A 182 9.54 -7.72 -0.50
N THR A 183 8.85 -8.66 0.12
CA THR A 183 7.40 -8.87 -0.10
C THR A 183 6.57 -7.92 0.76
N ASP A 184 5.27 -7.74 0.46
CA ASP A 184 4.34 -6.96 1.28
C ASP A 184 4.33 -7.46 2.73
N GLN A 185 4.35 -8.79 2.91
CA GLN A 185 4.35 -9.40 4.23
C GLN A 185 5.65 -9.13 5.01
N GLU A 186 6.80 -9.15 4.35
CA GLU A 186 8.09 -8.82 5.00
C GLU A 186 8.15 -7.35 5.36
N MET A 187 7.64 -6.46 4.50
CA MET A 187 7.55 -5.03 4.81
C MET A 187 6.61 -4.79 6.00
N ALA A 188 5.46 -5.46 6.05
CA ALA A 188 4.54 -5.37 7.19
C ALA A 188 5.20 -5.86 8.49
N LYS A 189 5.98 -6.94 8.46
CA LYS A 189 6.73 -7.41 9.65
C LYS A 189 7.78 -6.41 10.09
N MET A 190 8.50 -5.79 9.17
CA MET A 190 9.48 -4.74 9.48
C MET A 190 8.82 -3.52 10.09
N ASN A 191 7.69 -3.08 9.55
CA ASN A 191 6.90 -1.99 10.11
C ASN A 191 6.40 -2.34 11.52
N TYR A 192 5.92 -3.57 11.74
CA TYR A 192 5.51 -4.03 13.07
C TYR A 192 6.67 -3.97 14.10
N ALA A 193 7.87 -4.41 13.69
CA ALA A 193 9.04 -4.36 14.56
C ALA A 193 9.40 -2.93 14.98
N VAL A 194 9.24 -1.95 14.07
CA VAL A 194 9.50 -0.54 14.38
C VAL A 194 8.36 0.08 15.19
N GLU A 195 7.11 -0.06 14.73
CA GLU A 195 5.96 0.66 15.29
C GLU A 195 5.48 0.07 16.62
N THR A 196 5.51 -1.24 16.76
CA THR A 196 4.94 -1.96 17.92
C THR A 196 6.01 -2.46 18.88
N GLU A 197 7.10 -3.03 18.37
CA GLU A 197 8.19 -3.52 19.19
C GLU A 197 9.24 -2.45 19.53
N HIS A 198 9.09 -1.24 18.95
CA HIS A 198 9.97 -0.09 19.17
C HIS A 198 11.43 -0.35 18.82
N GLN A 199 11.69 -1.26 17.85
CA GLN A 199 13.04 -1.46 17.33
C GLN A 199 13.47 -0.25 16.50
N LEU A 200 14.77 0.06 16.50
CA LEU A 200 15.28 1.14 15.66
C LEU A 200 15.20 0.75 14.17
N PRO A 201 14.71 1.65 13.30
CA PRO A 201 14.62 1.36 11.86
C PRO A 201 15.96 0.89 11.24
N ALA A 202 17.09 1.45 11.72
CA ALA A 202 18.41 1.06 11.27
C ALA A 202 18.75 -0.40 11.61
N ASP A 203 18.35 -0.89 12.79
CA ASP A 203 18.60 -2.26 13.21
C ASP A 203 17.75 -3.25 12.42
N VAL A 204 16.49 -2.88 12.13
CA VAL A 204 15.59 -3.68 11.28
C VAL A 204 16.13 -3.76 9.84
N ALA A 205 16.56 -2.63 9.27
CA ALA A 205 17.17 -2.58 7.95
C ALA A 205 18.49 -3.38 7.87
N HIS A 206 19.31 -3.32 8.93
CA HIS A 206 20.55 -4.09 8.98
C HIS A 206 20.30 -5.61 8.99
N LYS A 207 19.27 -6.07 9.72
CA LYS A 207 18.87 -7.49 9.68
C LYS A 207 18.46 -7.93 8.27
N LEU A 208 17.74 -7.09 7.54
CA LEU A 208 17.37 -7.35 6.15
C LEU A 208 18.62 -7.46 5.26
N SER A 209 19.58 -6.54 5.41
CA SER A 209 20.82 -6.54 4.61
C SER A 209 21.66 -7.80 4.83
N LEU A 210 21.70 -8.35 6.05
CA LEU A 210 22.44 -9.60 6.35
C LEU A 210 21.81 -10.84 5.67
N ILE A 211 20.55 -10.76 5.24
CA ILE A 211 19.86 -11.87 4.59
C ILE A 211 19.97 -11.78 3.07
N HIS A 212 20.02 -10.57 2.50
CA HIS A 212 19.88 -10.33 1.07
C HIS A 212 21.10 -9.72 0.38
N ILE A 213 22.06 -9.19 1.12
CA ILE A 213 23.29 -8.55 0.62
C ILE A 213 24.52 -9.19 1.26
#